data_d1d3fdb2608b475e637c30c3c85ad7a8
#
_entry.id   d1d3fdb2608b475e637c30c3c85ad7a8
#
_cell.length_a   1.000
_cell.length_b   1.000
_cell.length_c   1.000
_cell.angle_alpha   90.00
_cell.angle_beta   90.00
_cell.angle_gamma   90.00
#
_symmetry.space_group_name_H-M   'P 1'
#
loop_
_entity.id
_entity.type
_entity.pdbx_description
1 polymer ?
#
loop_
_entity_poly.entity_id
_entity_poly.type
_entity_poly.pdbx_seq_one_letter_code
_entity_poly.pdbx_strand_id
1 'polypeptide(L)'
;MYINRGIDHILLDWKNSDRHKPLILRGVRQCGKTSAVRNLSQQFGDYIELNLEKEPDIGKIFEGDLNINKIINRLELHFSKRISSDTLLFIDEIQECPRAITALRYFYEDKPELYVIAAGSLLEFVLDGEKNDKPVDFPVGRVRSIFMYPFSFTEFLHGTGKEILADYLKHTDFSVTPNDAHKELLEEYKIFLTVGGMPEAVREYAETGSIQACQQIHRDIILNFKDDFNKYSRNVSPEIIRKVFDYATHHVCSQTKSSSAVTGISAYYFDLCIDLLKKAGLVFPVKASACDAIPLGVSEKETNKKLLLFDSGVYLTECGLDAGGILGAEIYDDMNKGDVVEMETGLEFIKAGSPYSEPGLFYWYRSGANAEIDYAIVRNGQIIPVEVKSSGKGSMQSLHCFLDAHKSPYGIRISLEDFSEYENIRVFPVYAVSRI
;
A
#
# COMPACT_ATOMS: atom_id res chain seq x y z
N MET A 1 16.84 -7.32 -12.44
CA MET A 1 15.78 -7.24 -13.49
C MET A 1 14.64 -6.39 -12.97
N TYR A 2 14.00 -5.51 -13.77
CA TYR A 2 12.80 -4.79 -13.36
C TYR A 2 11.58 -5.71 -13.55
N ILE A 3 10.69 -5.73 -12.57
CA ILE A 3 9.42 -6.46 -12.64
C ILE A 3 8.33 -5.46 -13.00
N ASN A 4 7.59 -5.70 -14.08
CA ASN A 4 6.52 -4.83 -14.55
C ASN A 4 5.39 -4.73 -13.52
N ARG A 5 4.83 -3.53 -13.38
CA ARG A 5 3.83 -3.22 -12.36
C ARG A 5 2.60 -2.53 -12.95
N GLY A 6 1.49 -2.61 -12.22
CA GLY A 6 0.29 -1.85 -12.59
C GLY A 6 0.52 -0.35 -12.68
N ILE A 7 1.43 0.19 -11.85
CA ILE A 7 1.80 1.60 -11.86
C ILE A 7 2.46 2.04 -13.19
N ASP A 8 3.13 1.15 -13.93
CA ASP A 8 3.83 1.48 -15.17
C ASP A 8 2.85 2.02 -16.24
N HIS A 9 1.66 1.43 -16.33
CA HIS A 9 0.62 1.92 -17.23
C HIS A 9 0.15 3.33 -16.84
N ILE A 10 -0.02 3.58 -15.55
CA ILE A 10 -0.44 4.88 -15.03
C ILE A 10 0.60 5.97 -15.31
N LEU A 11 1.88 5.63 -15.14
CA LEU A 11 2.99 6.53 -15.46
C LEU A 11 3.10 6.80 -16.97
N LEU A 12 2.86 5.78 -17.79
CA LEU A 12 2.85 5.93 -19.26
C LEU A 12 1.66 6.77 -19.72
N ASP A 13 0.47 6.56 -19.17
CA ASP A 13 -0.71 7.38 -19.45
C ASP A 13 -0.48 8.84 -19.05
N TRP A 14 0.18 9.09 -17.91
CA TRP A 14 0.58 10.42 -17.50
C TRP A 14 1.54 11.07 -18.51
N LYS A 15 2.55 10.33 -18.98
CA LYS A 15 3.47 10.82 -20.03
C LYS A 15 2.74 11.20 -21.31
N ASN A 16 1.76 10.40 -21.71
CA ASN A 16 1.02 10.59 -22.96
C ASN A 16 -0.12 11.61 -22.86
N SER A 17 -0.34 12.19 -21.67
CA SER A 17 -1.38 13.19 -21.44
C SER A 17 -0.96 14.56 -21.96
N ASP A 18 -1.82 15.22 -22.76
CA ASP A 18 -1.59 16.58 -23.27
C ASP A 18 -1.44 17.64 -22.17
N ARG A 19 -1.98 17.36 -20.98
CA ARG A 19 -1.96 18.25 -19.82
C ARG A 19 -1.53 17.45 -18.57
N HIS A 20 -0.24 17.26 -18.42
CA HIS A 20 0.31 16.59 -17.25
C HIS A 20 0.69 17.59 -16.16
N LYS A 21 0.49 17.19 -14.91
CA LYS A 21 1.02 17.91 -13.73
C LYS A 21 2.28 17.19 -13.24
N PRO A 22 3.19 17.87 -12.56
CA PRO A 22 4.25 17.18 -11.81
C PRO A 22 3.65 16.09 -10.94
N LEU A 23 4.27 14.90 -10.93
CA LEU A 23 3.85 13.78 -10.10
C LEU A 23 4.61 13.78 -8.77
N ILE A 24 3.92 13.33 -7.73
CA ILE A 24 4.54 12.96 -6.45
C ILE A 24 4.21 11.50 -6.19
N LEU A 25 5.25 10.63 -6.22
CA LEU A 25 5.12 9.23 -5.86
C LEU A 25 5.26 9.07 -4.34
N ARG A 26 4.20 8.59 -3.71
CA ARG A 26 4.10 8.31 -2.27
C ARG A 26 4.10 6.79 -2.05
N GLY A 27 4.47 6.35 -0.88
CA GLY A 27 4.43 4.94 -0.51
C GLY A 27 5.58 4.55 0.39
N VAL A 28 5.46 3.38 1.00
CA VAL A 28 6.42 2.84 1.95
C VAL A 28 7.84 2.81 1.36
N ARG A 29 8.84 2.91 2.22
CA ARG A 29 10.25 2.78 1.83
C ARG A 29 10.48 1.42 1.16
N GLN A 30 11.33 1.36 0.13
CA GLN A 30 11.70 0.15 -0.62
C GLN A 30 10.56 -0.50 -1.43
N CYS A 31 9.38 0.13 -1.59
CA CYS A 31 8.31 -0.41 -2.45
C CYS A 31 8.55 -0.24 -3.97
N GLY A 32 9.71 0.32 -4.38
CA GLY A 32 10.13 0.37 -5.77
C GLY A 32 9.84 1.68 -6.51
N LYS A 33 9.57 2.81 -5.83
CA LYS A 33 9.30 4.13 -6.46
C LYS A 33 10.38 4.55 -7.45
N THR A 34 11.63 4.60 -7.00
CA THR A 34 12.79 4.98 -7.83
C THR A 34 12.95 4.05 -9.04
N SER A 35 12.75 2.74 -8.85
CA SER A 35 12.84 1.76 -9.93
C SER A 35 11.75 1.96 -10.99
N ALA A 36 10.52 2.30 -10.59
CA ALA A 36 9.43 2.58 -11.51
C ALA A 36 9.72 3.84 -12.38
N VAL A 37 10.27 4.90 -11.77
CA VAL A 37 10.64 6.10 -12.50
C VAL A 37 11.80 5.83 -13.46
N ARG A 38 12.81 5.07 -13.04
CA ARG A 38 13.92 4.67 -13.92
C ARG A 38 13.46 3.77 -15.07
N ASN A 39 12.45 2.92 -14.86
CA ASN A 39 11.83 2.17 -15.94
C ASN A 39 11.11 3.10 -16.93
N LEU A 40 10.30 4.03 -16.43
CA LEU A 40 9.62 5.03 -17.25
C LEU A 40 10.62 5.90 -18.03
N SER A 41 11.80 6.21 -17.46
CA SER A 41 12.79 7.09 -18.10
C SER A 41 13.26 6.60 -19.46
N GLN A 42 13.16 5.28 -19.72
CA GLN A 42 13.48 4.68 -21.02
C GLN A 42 12.56 5.15 -22.16
N GLN A 43 11.44 5.79 -21.82
CA GLN A 43 10.49 6.35 -22.78
C GLN A 43 10.79 7.81 -23.15
N PHE A 44 11.86 8.42 -22.59
CA PHE A 44 12.26 9.81 -22.82
C PHE A 44 13.61 9.87 -23.54
N GLY A 45 13.82 10.97 -24.25
CA GLY A 45 15.10 11.20 -24.92
C GLY A 45 16.23 11.49 -23.93
N ASP A 46 15.90 12.16 -22.81
CA ASP A 46 16.86 12.47 -21.74
C ASP A 46 16.26 12.22 -20.36
N TYR A 47 17.14 11.89 -19.42
CA TYR A 47 16.81 11.65 -18.03
C TYR A 47 17.80 12.34 -17.10
N ILE A 48 17.26 13.05 -16.11
CA ILE A 48 18.04 13.69 -15.03
C ILE A 48 17.43 13.25 -13.70
N GLU A 49 18.24 12.64 -12.84
CA GLU A 49 17.87 12.21 -11.50
C GLU A 49 18.66 13.01 -10.46
N LEU A 50 17.93 13.69 -9.58
CA LEU A 50 18.47 14.34 -8.39
C LEU A 50 18.12 13.48 -7.18
N ASN A 51 19.09 12.96 -6.46
CA ASN A 51 18.85 12.32 -5.18
C ASN A 51 19.30 13.26 -4.04
N LEU A 52 18.30 13.86 -3.36
CA LEU A 52 18.55 14.91 -2.37
C LEU A 52 19.09 14.37 -1.04
N GLU A 53 18.95 13.08 -0.76
CA GLU A 53 19.59 12.43 0.39
C GLU A 53 21.08 12.14 0.10
N LYS A 54 21.38 11.64 -1.10
CA LYS A 54 22.74 11.27 -1.51
C LYS A 54 23.62 12.51 -1.79
N GLU A 55 23.04 13.53 -2.36
CA GLU A 55 23.71 14.75 -2.78
C GLU A 55 23.01 16.01 -2.20
N PRO A 56 23.13 16.27 -0.89
CA PRO A 56 22.41 17.37 -0.23
C PRO A 56 22.74 18.75 -0.81
N ASP A 57 23.94 18.93 -1.37
CA ASP A 57 24.37 20.18 -1.99
C ASP A 57 23.54 20.55 -3.24
N ILE A 58 22.95 19.58 -3.93
CA ILE A 58 22.02 19.85 -5.04
C ILE A 58 20.77 20.58 -4.53
N GLY A 59 20.34 20.34 -3.30
CA GLY A 59 19.23 21.06 -2.67
C GLY A 59 19.42 22.58 -2.68
N LYS A 60 20.65 23.09 -2.67
CA LYS A 60 20.97 24.52 -2.75
C LYS A 60 20.51 25.17 -4.06
N ILE A 61 20.26 24.37 -5.12
CA ILE A 61 19.70 24.87 -6.39
C ILE A 61 18.30 25.46 -6.18
N PHE A 62 17.55 24.95 -5.20
CA PHE A 62 16.20 25.42 -4.84
C PHE A 62 16.20 26.52 -3.75
N GLU A 63 17.36 26.93 -3.25
CA GLU A 63 17.46 28.02 -2.30
C GLU A 63 17.29 29.39 -2.97
N GLY A 64 16.79 30.38 -2.21
CA GLY A 64 16.56 31.75 -2.68
C GLY A 64 15.30 31.88 -3.55
N ASP A 65 15.42 32.54 -4.70
CA ASP A 65 14.32 32.76 -5.64
C ASP A 65 13.98 31.49 -6.43
N LEU A 66 12.73 31.04 -6.36
CA LEU A 66 12.21 29.87 -7.09
C LEU A 66 11.90 30.18 -8.57
N ASN A 67 12.73 30.97 -9.22
CA ASN A 67 12.63 31.19 -10.67
C ASN A 67 13.05 29.95 -11.43
N ILE A 68 12.11 29.30 -12.11
CA ILE A 68 12.32 28.00 -12.76
C ILE A 68 13.39 28.08 -13.86
N ASN A 69 13.49 29.16 -14.61
CA ASN A 69 14.54 29.29 -15.63
C ASN A 69 15.94 29.31 -14.99
N LYS A 70 16.10 29.94 -13.82
CA LYS A 70 17.37 29.91 -13.09
C LYS A 70 17.67 28.51 -12.53
N ILE A 71 16.64 27.81 -12.03
CA ILE A 71 16.76 26.45 -11.52
C ILE A 71 17.19 25.51 -12.67
N ILE A 72 16.50 25.57 -13.82
CA ILE A 72 16.84 24.77 -15.01
C ILE A 72 18.28 25.03 -15.44
N ASN A 73 18.69 26.30 -15.58
CA ASN A 73 20.06 26.63 -15.97
C ASN A 73 21.10 26.05 -14.99
N ARG A 74 20.83 26.09 -13.69
CA ARG A 74 21.74 25.48 -12.69
C ARG A 74 21.80 23.95 -12.81
N LEU A 75 20.66 23.31 -13.07
CA LEU A 75 20.59 21.86 -13.31
C LEU A 75 21.35 21.49 -14.59
N GLU A 76 21.15 22.21 -15.69
CA GLU A 76 21.88 21.99 -16.95
C GLU A 76 23.40 22.09 -16.78
N LEU A 77 23.85 23.10 -16.02
CA LEU A 77 25.27 23.27 -15.72
C LEU A 77 25.81 22.15 -14.84
N HIS A 78 25.04 21.74 -13.81
CA HIS A 78 25.45 20.70 -12.87
C HIS A 78 25.58 19.33 -13.56
N PHE A 79 24.59 18.97 -14.38
CA PHE A 79 24.55 17.67 -15.06
C PHE A 79 25.22 17.69 -16.46
N SER A 80 25.66 18.87 -16.94
CA SER A 80 26.19 19.05 -18.29
C SER A 80 25.22 18.51 -19.38
N LYS A 81 23.90 18.67 -19.16
CA LYS A 81 22.82 18.22 -20.05
C LYS A 81 21.83 19.32 -20.27
N ARG A 82 21.26 19.40 -21.49
CA ARG A 82 20.13 20.29 -21.79
C ARG A 82 18.81 19.69 -21.29
N ILE A 83 17.93 20.55 -20.75
CA ILE A 83 16.58 20.16 -20.32
C ILE A 83 15.60 20.65 -21.38
N SER A 84 14.88 19.71 -21.99
CA SER A 84 13.88 19.94 -23.04
C SER A 84 12.53 19.34 -22.65
N SER A 85 11.53 19.52 -23.51
CA SER A 85 10.21 18.87 -23.37
C SER A 85 10.24 17.33 -23.50
N ASP A 86 11.37 16.73 -23.89
CA ASP A 86 11.57 15.29 -23.92
C ASP A 86 12.53 14.80 -22.82
N THR A 87 12.72 15.62 -21.79
CA THR A 87 13.54 15.28 -20.62
C THR A 87 12.62 14.93 -19.45
N LEU A 88 12.86 13.75 -18.83
CA LEU A 88 12.27 13.42 -17.53
C LEU A 88 13.19 13.95 -16.41
N LEU A 89 12.70 14.88 -15.61
CA LEU A 89 13.34 15.35 -14.39
C LEU A 89 12.78 14.58 -13.20
N PHE A 90 13.64 13.83 -12.51
CA PHE A 90 13.27 13.07 -11.32
C PHE A 90 13.97 13.63 -10.08
N ILE A 91 13.16 13.97 -9.06
CA ILE A 91 13.63 14.48 -7.77
C ILE A 91 13.35 13.40 -6.73
N ASP A 92 14.35 12.60 -6.42
CA ASP A 92 14.25 11.52 -5.43
C ASP A 92 14.55 12.04 -4.03
N GLU A 93 13.90 11.44 -3.02
CA GLU A 93 13.95 11.83 -1.60
C GLU A 93 13.66 13.34 -1.39
N ILE A 94 12.60 13.83 -2.07
CA ILE A 94 12.24 15.26 -2.11
C ILE A 94 12.00 15.86 -0.72
N GLN A 95 11.64 15.06 0.30
CA GLN A 95 11.44 15.50 1.67
C GLN A 95 12.71 16.09 2.31
N GLU A 96 13.89 15.77 1.78
CA GLU A 96 15.16 16.35 2.27
C GLU A 96 15.34 17.82 1.87
N CYS A 97 14.56 18.31 0.88
CA CYS A 97 14.53 19.72 0.48
C CYS A 97 13.10 20.27 0.37
N PRO A 98 12.51 20.81 1.45
CA PRO A 98 11.14 21.36 1.45
C PRO A 98 10.87 22.39 0.36
N ARG A 99 11.89 23.18 -0.01
CA ARG A 99 11.77 24.16 -1.08
C ARG A 99 11.63 23.53 -2.47
N ALA A 100 12.18 22.33 -2.70
CA ALA A 100 11.96 21.60 -3.93
C ALA A 100 10.49 21.18 -4.08
N ILE A 101 9.80 20.85 -2.96
CA ILE A 101 8.35 20.57 -2.97
C ILE A 101 7.58 21.82 -3.42
N THR A 102 7.89 22.99 -2.85
CA THR A 102 7.28 24.27 -3.27
C THR A 102 7.57 24.59 -4.73
N ALA A 103 8.78 24.26 -5.24
CA ALA A 103 9.19 24.52 -6.63
C ALA A 103 8.33 23.74 -7.64
N LEU A 104 7.74 22.60 -7.28
CA LEU A 104 6.85 21.83 -8.16
C LEU A 104 5.69 22.67 -8.69
N ARG A 105 5.19 23.65 -7.89
CA ARG A 105 4.19 24.60 -8.32
C ARG A 105 4.64 25.38 -9.55
N TYR A 106 5.85 25.93 -9.48
CA TYR A 106 6.38 26.80 -10.52
C TYR A 106 6.83 26.02 -11.76
N PHE A 107 7.26 24.77 -11.60
CA PHE A 107 7.44 23.87 -12.76
C PHE A 107 6.14 23.72 -13.55
N TYR A 108 5.00 23.54 -12.87
CA TYR A 108 3.70 23.45 -13.53
C TYR A 108 3.24 24.76 -14.15
N GLU A 109 3.41 25.92 -13.44
CA GLU A 109 2.90 27.21 -13.88
C GLU A 109 3.75 27.86 -14.99
N ASP A 110 5.08 27.72 -14.90
CA ASP A 110 6.03 28.43 -15.79
C ASP A 110 6.59 27.53 -16.91
N LYS A 111 6.57 26.19 -16.73
CA LYS A 111 7.14 25.19 -17.65
C LYS A 111 6.26 23.94 -17.74
N PRO A 112 4.99 24.08 -18.13
CA PRO A 112 4.04 22.97 -18.18
C PRO A 112 4.41 21.86 -19.17
N GLU A 113 5.35 22.12 -20.08
CA GLU A 113 5.90 21.17 -21.04
C GLU A 113 6.93 20.21 -20.44
N LEU A 114 7.45 20.50 -19.24
CA LEU A 114 8.46 19.65 -18.59
C LEU A 114 7.83 18.51 -17.81
N TYR A 115 8.40 17.33 -17.97
CA TYR A 115 8.03 16.15 -17.20
C TYR A 115 8.80 16.10 -15.89
N VAL A 116 8.10 16.29 -14.78
CA VAL A 116 8.69 16.30 -13.46
C VAL A 116 8.03 15.24 -12.59
N ILE A 117 8.84 14.34 -12.03
CA ILE A 117 8.39 13.37 -11.02
C ILE A 117 9.22 13.61 -9.76
N ALA A 118 8.55 13.66 -8.62
CA ALA A 118 9.18 13.67 -7.31
C ALA A 118 8.80 12.38 -6.56
N ALA A 119 9.71 11.85 -5.75
CA ALA A 119 9.43 10.73 -4.87
C ALA A 119 9.97 11.00 -3.46
N GLY A 120 9.29 10.46 -2.47
CA GLY A 120 9.74 10.51 -1.09
C GLY A 120 8.98 9.52 -0.22
N SER A 121 9.71 8.85 0.67
CA SER A 121 9.14 7.84 1.56
C SER A 121 8.59 8.44 2.86
N LEU A 122 9.11 9.58 3.29
CA LEU A 122 8.73 10.29 4.52
C LEU A 122 8.15 11.68 4.23
N LEU A 123 7.54 11.84 3.06
CA LEU A 123 7.02 13.12 2.58
C LEU A 123 5.91 13.65 3.50
N GLU A 124 5.03 12.78 4.01
CA GLU A 124 3.92 13.16 4.88
C GLU A 124 4.39 13.87 6.17
N PHE A 125 5.53 13.43 6.72
CA PHE A 125 6.11 14.05 7.93
C PHE A 125 6.63 15.47 7.70
N VAL A 126 7.05 15.77 6.46
CA VAL A 126 7.51 17.10 6.10
C VAL A 126 6.33 18.01 5.80
N LEU A 127 5.29 17.48 5.17
CA LEU A 127 4.07 18.25 4.84
C LEU A 127 3.31 18.69 6.08
N ASP A 128 3.24 17.85 7.11
CA ASP A 128 2.56 18.16 8.37
C ASP A 128 3.39 19.04 9.32
N GLY A 129 4.60 19.42 8.92
CA GLY A 129 5.48 20.27 9.73
C GLY A 129 6.14 19.57 10.91
N GLU A 130 6.06 18.24 10.99
CA GLU A 130 6.64 17.47 12.10
C GLU A 130 8.17 17.50 12.13
N LYS A 131 8.80 17.72 10.97
CA LYS A 131 10.26 17.85 10.82
C LYS A 131 10.75 19.30 10.77
N ASN A 132 9.90 20.25 10.45
CA ASN A 132 10.26 21.66 10.23
C ASN A 132 9.49 22.57 11.18
N ASP A 133 10.11 23.69 11.61
CA ASP A 133 9.47 24.71 12.45
C ASP A 133 8.34 25.47 11.71
N LYS A 134 8.21 25.27 10.40
CA LYS A 134 7.17 25.83 9.56
C LYS A 134 6.61 24.76 8.61
N PRO A 135 5.29 24.71 8.41
CA PRO A 135 4.68 23.85 7.40
C PRO A 135 5.22 24.21 6.02
N VAL A 136 5.38 23.19 5.17
CA VAL A 136 5.79 23.38 3.78
C VAL A 136 4.61 23.92 2.97
N ASP A 137 4.86 24.90 2.12
CA ASP A 137 3.87 25.39 1.17
C ASP A 137 3.67 24.34 0.07
N PHE A 138 2.71 23.44 0.33
CA PHE A 138 2.38 22.36 -0.59
C PHE A 138 1.65 22.89 -1.83
N PRO A 139 2.05 22.51 -3.04
CA PRO A 139 1.51 23.06 -4.30
C PRO A 139 0.12 22.51 -4.63
N VAL A 140 -0.88 22.84 -3.81
CA VAL A 140 -2.27 22.39 -3.95
C VAL A 140 -2.81 22.67 -5.35
N GLY A 141 -3.36 21.63 -5.98
CA GLY A 141 -3.94 21.72 -7.32
C GLY A 141 -2.93 21.80 -8.47
N ARG A 142 -1.62 21.88 -8.19
CA ARG A 142 -0.53 21.99 -9.18
C ARG A 142 0.27 20.71 -9.36
N VAL A 143 0.07 19.75 -8.48
CA VAL A 143 0.71 18.43 -8.52
C VAL A 143 -0.35 17.33 -8.49
N ARG A 144 0.04 16.11 -8.86
CA ARG A 144 -0.78 14.90 -8.74
C ARG A 144 -0.02 13.90 -7.89
N SER A 145 -0.63 13.45 -6.81
CA SER A 145 -0.09 12.37 -5.97
C SER A 145 -0.50 11.01 -6.51
N ILE A 146 0.42 10.06 -6.46
CA ILE A 146 0.21 8.65 -6.80
C ILE A 146 0.77 7.81 -5.67
N PHE A 147 -0.04 6.87 -5.17
CA PHE A 147 0.33 5.98 -4.09
C PHE A 147 0.82 4.64 -4.65
N MET A 148 1.99 4.22 -4.20
CA MET A 148 2.59 2.93 -4.53
C MET A 148 2.65 2.05 -3.28
N TYR A 149 2.29 0.78 -3.47
CA TYR A 149 2.29 -0.24 -2.41
C TYR A 149 3.28 -1.35 -2.77
N PRO A 150 3.60 -2.29 -1.87
CA PRO A 150 4.22 -3.56 -2.23
C PRO A 150 3.46 -4.27 -3.35
N PHE A 151 4.05 -5.26 -3.99
CA PHE A 151 3.42 -5.97 -5.11
C PHE A 151 2.08 -6.59 -4.71
N SER A 152 1.10 -6.54 -5.59
CA SER A 152 -0.11 -7.35 -5.51
C SER A 152 0.18 -8.80 -5.87
N PHE A 153 -0.74 -9.70 -5.57
CA PHE A 153 -0.60 -11.10 -5.97
C PHE A 153 -0.43 -11.25 -7.49
N THR A 154 -1.18 -10.50 -8.28
CA THR A 154 -1.04 -10.52 -9.74
C THR A 154 0.34 -10.04 -10.20
N GLU A 155 0.88 -8.98 -9.59
CA GLU A 155 2.25 -8.49 -9.86
C GLU A 155 3.31 -9.51 -9.42
N PHE A 156 3.08 -10.22 -8.31
CA PHE A 156 3.94 -11.31 -7.85
C PHE A 156 3.99 -12.45 -8.87
N LEU A 157 2.85 -12.89 -9.41
CA LEU A 157 2.80 -13.92 -10.45
C LEU A 157 3.62 -13.50 -11.69
N HIS A 158 3.48 -12.24 -12.14
CA HIS A 158 4.32 -11.71 -13.23
C HIS A 158 5.81 -11.71 -12.85
N GLY A 159 6.13 -11.29 -11.62
CA GLY A 159 7.51 -11.22 -11.13
C GLY A 159 8.20 -12.57 -11.00
N THR A 160 7.44 -13.64 -10.80
CA THR A 160 7.93 -15.01 -10.64
C THR A 160 7.78 -15.86 -11.92
N GLY A 161 7.46 -15.24 -13.06
CA GLY A 161 7.37 -15.91 -14.35
C GLY A 161 6.11 -16.76 -14.54
N LYS A 162 5.03 -16.45 -13.81
CA LYS A 162 3.73 -17.14 -13.87
C LYS A 162 2.71 -16.34 -14.68
N GLU A 163 3.12 -15.81 -15.85
CA GLU A 163 2.31 -14.93 -16.68
C GLU A 163 0.97 -15.56 -17.06
N ILE A 164 0.94 -16.87 -17.36
CA ILE A 164 -0.30 -17.57 -17.74
C ILE A 164 -1.32 -17.53 -16.59
N LEU A 165 -0.89 -17.74 -15.35
CA LEU A 165 -1.78 -17.65 -14.19
C LEU A 165 -2.25 -16.22 -13.93
N ALA A 166 -1.36 -15.23 -14.09
CA ALA A 166 -1.69 -13.83 -13.95
C ALA A 166 -2.72 -13.37 -15.01
N ASP A 167 -2.56 -13.79 -16.25
CA ASP A 167 -3.51 -13.50 -17.33
C ASP A 167 -4.84 -14.24 -17.13
N TYR A 168 -4.77 -15.47 -16.63
CA TYR A 168 -5.96 -16.21 -16.25
C TYR A 168 -6.79 -15.44 -15.22
N LEU A 169 -6.16 -14.92 -14.16
CA LEU A 169 -6.83 -14.10 -13.15
C LEU A 169 -7.51 -12.86 -13.76
N LYS A 170 -6.93 -12.22 -14.76
CA LYS A 170 -7.52 -11.03 -15.40
C LYS A 170 -8.79 -11.34 -16.20
N HIS A 171 -8.85 -12.51 -16.81
CA HIS A 171 -9.87 -12.87 -17.82
C HIS A 171 -10.89 -13.90 -17.35
N THR A 172 -10.74 -14.45 -16.14
CA THR A 172 -11.64 -15.49 -15.67
C THR A 172 -13.05 -14.95 -15.47
N ASP A 173 -14.00 -15.52 -16.17
CA ASP A 173 -15.42 -15.37 -15.91
C ASP A 173 -15.84 -16.35 -14.80
N PHE A 174 -16.83 -16.00 -13.97
CA PHE A 174 -17.35 -16.84 -12.87
C PHE A 174 -17.78 -18.25 -13.28
N SER A 175 -17.81 -18.54 -14.57
CA SER A 175 -18.51 -19.70 -15.09
C SER A 175 -17.69 -20.99 -15.09
N VAL A 176 -16.36 -20.96 -15.17
CA VAL A 176 -15.55 -22.21 -15.19
C VAL A 176 -14.08 -21.94 -14.86
N THR A 177 -13.63 -22.28 -13.67
CA THR A 177 -12.20 -22.45 -13.38
C THR A 177 -11.82 -23.91 -13.65
N PRO A 178 -10.84 -24.23 -14.51
CA PRO A 178 -10.27 -25.56 -14.53
C PRO A 178 -9.74 -25.90 -13.13
N ASN A 179 -10.14 -27.05 -12.56
CA ASN A 179 -9.72 -27.49 -11.23
C ASN A 179 -8.20 -27.40 -10.99
N ASP A 180 -7.41 -27.59 -12.05
CA ASP A 180 -5.95 -27.56 -11.95
C ASP A 180 -5.43 -26.12 -11.76
N ALA A 181 -6.00 -25.12 -12.45
CA ALA A 181 -5.61 -23.72 -12.30
C ALA A 181 -5.95 -23.18 -10.90
N HIS A 182 -7.12 -23.57 -10.35
CA HIS A 182 -7.50 -23.19 -8.99
C HIS A 182 -6.49 -23.70 -7.94
N LYS A 183 -6.08 -24.96 -8.04
CA LYS A 183 -5.09 -25.54 -7.14
C LYS A 183 -3.74 -24.85 -7.27
N GLU A 184 -3.26 -24.63 -8.50
CA GLU A 184 -1.98 -23.97 -8.74
C GLU A 184 -2.00 -22.52 -8.21
N LEU A 185 -3.08 -21.78 -8.42
CA LEU A 185 -3.24 -20.43 -7.88
C LEU A 185 -3.26 -20.40 -6.34
N LEU A 186 -3.87 -21.39 -5.69
CA LEU A 186 -3.83 -21.51 -4.23
C LEU A 186 -2.40 -21.79 -3.73
N GLU A 187 -1.63 -22.65 -4.40
CA GLU A 187 -0.23 -22.89 -4.02
C GLU A 187 0.64 -21.65 -4.22
N GLU A 188 0.50 -20.94 -5.35
CA GLU A 188 1.23 -19.69 -5.57
C GLU A 188 0.81 -18.59 -4.57
N TYR A 189 -0.48 -18.54 -4.17
CA TYR A 189 -0.95 -17.60 -3.16
C TYR A 189 -0.34 -17.87 -1.77
N LYS A 190 -0.16 -19.16 -1.40
CA LYS A 190 0.55 -19.51 -0.16
C LYS A 190 1.99 -19.02 -0.17
N ILE A 191 2.67 -19.21 -1.31
CA ILE A 191 4.04 -18.72 -1.50
C ILE A 191 4.05 -17.19 -1.38
N PHE A 192 3.12 -16.51 -2.05
CA PHE A 192 2.99 -15.05 -1.98
C PHE A 192 2.78 -14.55 -0.55
N LEU A 193 1.89 -15.16 0.24
CA LEU A 193 1.70 -14.79 1.64
C LEU A 193 3.02 -14.84 2.44
N THR A 194 3.91 -15.78 2.10
CA THR A 194 5.18 -16.00 2.81
C THR A 194 6.30 -15.08 2.30
N VAL A 195 6.37 -14.87 0.99
CA VAL A 195 7.36 -14.00 0.34
C VAL A 195 6.96 -12.52 0.47
N GLY A 196 5.65 -12.26 0.56
CA GLY A 196 5.11 -10.90 0.54
C GLY A 196 5.25 -10.22 -0.82
N GLY A 197 4.93 -8.93 -0.82
CA GLY A 197 5.01 -8.08 -2.01
C GLY A 197 6.20 -7.11 -2.02
N MET A 198 7.14 -7.20 -1.07
CA MET A 198 8.32 -6.31 -1.07
C MET A 198 9.22 -6.64 -2.27
N PRO A 199 9.56 -5.65 -3.13
CA PRO A 199 10.25 -5.90 -4.41
C PRO A 199 11.56 -6.68 -4.30
N GLU A 200 12.33 -6.47 -3.23
CA GLU A 200 13.58 -7.17 -3.01
C GLU A 200 13.35 -8.65 -2.69
N ALA A 201 12.36 -8.95 -1.84
CA ALA A 201 12.00 -10.32 -1.48
C ALA A 201 11.41 -11.08 -2.69
N VAL A 202 10.53 -10.43 -3.48
CA VAL A 202 9.96 -11.06 -4.70
C VAL A 202 11.06 -11.35 -5.72
N ARG A 203 12.00 -10.44 -5.92
CA ARG A 203 13.14 -10.67 -6.83
C ARG A 203 14.02 -11.82 -6.34
N GLU A 204 14.37 -11.82 -5.05
CA GLU A 204 15.17 -12.90 -4.46
C GLU A 204 14.49 -14.27 -4.64
N TYR A 205 13.18 -14.32 -4.38
CA TYR A 205 12.41 -15.54 -4.60
C TYR A 205 12.41 -15.96 -6.08
N ALA A 206 12.19 -15.02 -7.00
CA ALA A 206 12.19 -15.30 -8.44
C ALA A 206 13.54 -15.85 -8.94
N GLU A 207 14.67 -15.38 -8.36
CA GLU A 207 16.02 -15.78 -8.76
C GLU A 207 16.48 -17.08 -8.10
N THR A 208 16.10 -17.32 -6.84
CA THR A 208 16.65 -18.42 -6.03
C THR A 208 15.64 -19.48 -5.58
N GLY A 209 14.34 -19.16 -5.54
CA GLY A 209 13.30 -19.97 -4.93
C GLY A 209 13.41 -20.06 -3.40
N SER A 210 14.32 -19.30 -2.77
CA SER A 210 14.63 -19.43 -1.34
C SER A 210 13.76 -18.54 -0.48
N ILE A 211 12.80 -19.13 0.23
CA ILE A 211 11.98 -18.41 1.21
C ILE A 211 12.82 -17.96 2.41
N GLN A 212 13.82 -18.75 2.80
CA GLN A 212 14.71 -18.37 3.89
C GLN A 212 15.50 -17.09 3.58
N ALA A 213 15.94 -16.90 2.33
CA ALA A 213 16.58 -15.67 1.89
C ALA A 213 15.59 -14.48 1.94
N CYS A 214 14.33 -14.69 1.53
CA CYS A 214 13.29 -13.67 1.65
C CYS A 214 13.05 -13.25 3.11
N GLN A 215 13.00 -14.20 4.04
CA GLN A 215 12.87 -13.91 5.47
C GLN A 215 14.06 -13.10 6.02
N GLN A 216 15.27 -13.32 5.51
CA GLN A 216 16.40 -12.48 5.91
C GLN A 216 16.21 -11.03 5.41
N ILE A 217 15.76 -10.85 4.18
CA ILE A 217 15.41 -9.52 3.64
C ILE A 217 14.32 -8.85 4.48
N HIS A 218 13.29 -9.58 4.89
CA HIS A 218 12.24 -9.04 5.76
C HIS A 218 12.79 -8.56 7.10
N ARG A 219 13.70 -9.32 7.74
CA ARG A 219 14.35 -8.90 9.00
C ARG A 219 15.14 -7.61 8.82
N ASP A 220 15.88 -7.49 7.72
CA ASP A 220 16.64 -6.29 7.41
C ASP A 220 15.72 -5.08 7.17
N ILE A 221 14.59 -5.28 6.46
CA ILE A 221 13.56 -4.27 6.26
C ILE A 221 12.98 -3.80 7.60
N ILE A 222 12.59 -4.72 8.48
CA ILE A 222 12.02 -4.42 9.80
C ILE A 222 13.00 -3.62 10.65
N LEU A 223 14.28 -4.03 10.69
CA LEU A 223 15.33 -3.31 11.43
C LEU A 223 15.48 -1.88 10.90
N ASN A 224 15.55 -1.71 9.58
CA ASN A 224 15.65 -0.40 8.96
C ASN A 224 14.45 0.50 9.30
N PHE A 225 13.22 -0.03 9.31
CA PHE A 225 12.05 0.77 9.72
C PHE A 225 12.09 1.15 11.20
N LYS A 226 12.46 0.21 12.09
CA LYS A 226 12.58 0.49 13.52
C LYS A 226 13.66 1.54 13.83
N ASP A 227 14.73 1.59 13.03
CA ASP A 227 15.77 2.63 13.13
C ASP A 227 15.27 3.99 12.58
N ASP A 228 14.41 4.01 11.58
CA ASP A 228 13.82 5.23 11.03
C ASP A 228 12.78 5.88 11.95
N PHE A 229 12.28 5.21 13.01
CA PHE A 229 11.30 5.80 13.95
C PHE A 229 11.80 7.09 14.61
N ASN A 230 13.10 7.29 14.72
CA ASN A 230 13.70 8.54 15.16
C ASN A 230 13.39 9.74 14.24
N LYS A 231 13.03 9.45 12.97
CA LYS A 231 12.76 10.46 11.94
C LYS A 231 11.27 10.84 11.87
N TYR A 232 10.37 10.10 12.54
CA TYR A 232 8.93 10.24 12.35
C TYR A 232 8.33 11.41 13.11
N SER A 233 8.76 11.67 14.34
CA SER A 233 8.25 12.78 15.13
C SER A 233 9.24 13.26 16.18
N ARG A 234 9.21 14.58 16.48
CA ARG A 234 9.92 15.17 17.64
C ARG A 234 9.09 15.09 18.90
N ASN A 235 7.78 14.88 18.80
CA ASN A 235 6.84 14.94 19.91
C ASN A 235 6.54 13.59 20.57
N VAL A 236 6.98 12.49 19.94
CA VAL A 236 6.78 11.12 20.43
C VAL A 236 8.13 10.41 20.46
N SER A 237 8.46 9.76 21.57
CA SER A 237 9.71 9.01 21.64
C SER A 237 9.66 7.78 20.70
N PRO A 238 10.76 7.43 20.04
CA PRO A 238 10.86 6.25 19.18
C PRO A 238 10.47 4.96 19.89
N GLU A 239 10.69 4.89 21.20
CA GLU A 239 10.30 3.73 22.01
C GLU A 239 8.78 3.54 22.08
N ILE A 240 8.02 4.63 22.15
CA ILE A 240 6.55 4.57 22.15
C ILE A 240 6.07 4.12 20.77
N ILE A 241 6.65 4.68 19.69
CA ILE A 241 6.31 4.27 18.31
C ILE A 241 6.61 2.79 18.13
N ARG A 242 7.76 2.31 18.62
CA ARG A 242 8.14 0.89 18.55
C ARG A 242 7.15 -0.01 19.29
N LYS A 243 6.75 0.33 20.50
CA LYS A 243 5.74 -0.43 21.26
C LYS A 243 4.39 -0.49 20.56
N VAL A 244 3.96 0.61 19.93
CA VAL A 244 2.70 0.65 19.16
C VAL A 244 2.81 -0.13 17.88
N PHE A 245 3.96 -0.10 17.19
CA PHE A 245 4.22 -0.93 16.02
C PHE A 245 4.21 -2.43 16.35
N ASP A 246 4.89 -2.83 17.43
CA ASP A 246 4.91 -4.22 17.90
C ASP A 246 3.49 -4.66 18.30
N TYR A 247 2.69 -3.79 18.95
CA TYR A 247 1.29 -4.07 19.23
C TYR A 247 0.49 -4.28 17.93
N ALA A 248 0.62 -3.37 16.97
CA ALA A 248 -0.09 -3.47 15.69
C ALA A 248 0.23 -4.77 14.95
N THR A 249 1.49 -5.22 15.02
CA THR A 249 1.94 -6.47 14.42
C THR A 249 1.32 -7.70 15.11
N HIS A 250 1.28 -7.72 16.45
CA HIS A 250 0.74 -8.87 17.18
C HIS A 250 -0.80 -8.92 17.26
N HIS A 251 -1.49 -7.84 16.86
CA HIS A 251 -2.96 -7.74 16.90
C HIS A 251 -3.53 -7.37 15.53
N VAL A 252 -2.89 -7.86 14.46
CA VAL A 252 -3.39 -7.71 13.08
C VAL A 252 -4.84 -8.21 13.00
N CYS A 253 -5.67 -7.47 12.26
CA CYS A 253 -7.10 -7.76 12.06
C CYS A 253 -7.98 -7.81 13.33
N SER A 254 -7.39 -7.68 14.51
CA SER A 254 -8.15 -7.68 15.76
C SER A 254 -8.78 -6.32 16.06
N GLN A 255 -10.00 -6.32 16.62
CA GLN A 255 -10.62 -5.08 17.08
C GLN A 255 -9.79 -4.41 18.16
N THR A 256 -9.31 -3.21 17.89
CA THR A 256 -8.44 -2.44 18.77
C THR A 256 -9.17 -1.20 19.29
N LYS A 257 -9.15 -1.01 20.62
CA LYS A 257 -9.58 0.22 21.29
C LYS A 257 -8.36 0.99 21.75
N SER A 258 -8.19 2.21 21.27
CA SER A 258 -7.01 3.04 21.59
C SER A 258 -6.75 3.21 23.09
N SER A 259 -7.79 3.24 23.91
CA SER A 259 -7.70 3.44 25.36
C SER A 259 -7.14 2.24 26.15
N SER A 260 -7.13 1.05 25.55
CA SER A 260 -6.70 -0.20 26.21
C SER A 260 -5.69 -1.01 25.42
N ALA A 261 -5.20 -0.49 24.30
CA ALA A 261 -4.33 -1.22 23.39
C ALA A 261 -2.97 -1.55 24.01
N VAL A 262 -2.26 -0.56 24.52
CA VAL A 262 -0.92 -0.75 25.08
C VAL A 262 -0.88 -0.21 26.52
N THR A 263 -0.50 -1.06 27.46
CA THR A 263 -0.37 -0.68 28.87
C THR A 263 0.65 0.46 29.04
N GLY A 264 0.24 1.53 29.71
CA GLY A 264 1.09 2.69 30.00
C GLY A 264 1.17 3.72 28.86
N ILE A 265 0.44 3.51 27.76
CA ILE A 265 0.32 4.48 26.67
C ILE A 265 -1.13 4.99 26.63
N SER A 266 -1.32 6.32 26.68
CA SER A 266 -2.66 6.92 26.59
C SER A 266 -3.25 6.76 25.18
N ALA A 267 -4.60 6.80 25.06
CA ALA A 267 -5.28 6.75 23.77
C ALA A 267 -4.76 7.80 22.79
N TYR A 268 -4.49 9.01 23.25
CA TYR A 268 -3.93 10.09 22.43
C TYR A 268 -2.58 9.72 21.81
N TYR A 269 -1.63 9.22 22.63
CA TYR A 269 -0.32 8.81 22.11
C TYR A 269 -0.40 7.56 21.22
N PHE A 270 -1.31 6.64 21.53
CA PHE A 270 -1.55 5.47 20.68
C PHE A 270 -2.04 5.90 19.29
N ASP A 271 -3.08 6.75 19.24
CA ASP A 271 -3.64 7.23 17.97
C ASP A 271 -2.63 8.07 17.18
N LEU A 272 -1.85 8.91 17.86
CA LEU A 272 -0.77 9.66 17.24
C LEU A 272 0.28 8.72 16.61
N CYS A 273 0.69 7.67 17.32
CA CYS A 273 1.62 6.68 16.76
C CYS A 273 1.02 5.94 15.56
N ILE A 274 -0.26 5.54 15.62
CA ILE A 274 -0.93 4.90 14.46
C ILE A 274 -0.96 5.86 13.27
N ASP A 275 -1.21 7.15 13.47
CA ASP A 275 -1.16 8.13 12.39
C ASP A 275 0.26 8.26 11.79
N LEU A 276 1.30 8.31 12.63
CA LEU A 276 2.69 8.31 12.18
C LEU A 276 3.03 7.05 11.37
N LEU A 277 2.65 5.87 11.85
CA LEU A 277 2.89 4.60 11.17
C LEU A 277 2.10 4.51 9.84
N LYS A 278 0.87 5.05 9.80
CA LYS A 278 0.08 5.18 8.58
C LYS A 278 0.78 6.09 7.55
N LYS A 279 1.26 7.26 7.98
CA LYS A 279 2.02 8.20 7.13
C LYS A 279 3.29 7.58 6.57
N ALA A 280 3.95 6.71 7.35
CA ALA A 280 5.10 5.93 6.86
C ALA A 280 4.71 4.80 5.91
N GLY A 281 3.43 4.50 5.77
CA GLY A 281 2.91 3.39 4.97
C GLY A 281 3.13 2.01 5.60
N LEU A 282 3.34 1.96 6.93
CA LEU A 282 3.62 0.71 7.65
C LEU A 282 2.39 0.04 8.22
N VAL A 283 1.35 0.83 8.55
CA VAL A 283 0.10 0.34 9.13
C VAL A 283 -1.08 0.98 8.40
N PHE A 284 -2.08 0.18 8.08
CA PHE A 284 -3.34 0.63 7.47
C PHE A 284 -4.50 0.37 8.43
N PRO A 285 -5.10 1.44 9.01
CA PRO A 285 -6.28 1.28 9.84
C PRO A 285 -7.52 0.92 9.00
N VAL A 286 -8.22 -0.13 9.41
CA VAL A 286 -9.57 -0.45 8.95
C VAL A 286 -10.54 0.12 9.96
N LYS A 287 -11.35 1.08 9.56
CA LYS A 287 -12.20 1.86 10.46
C LYS A 287 -13.57 1.21 10.63
N ALA A 288 -14.11 1.26 11.83
CA ALA A 288 -15.46 0.80 12.04
C ALA A 288 -16.49 1.76 11.43
N SER A 289 -17.48 1.25 10.71
CA SER A 289 -18.59 2.03 10.16
C SER A 289 -19.95 1.42 10.53
N ALA A 290 -20.95 2.25 10.68
CA ALA A 290 -22.32 1.77 10.80
C ALA A 290 -22.87 1.24 9.47
N CYS A 291 -22.24 1.56 8.35
CA CYS A 291 -22.60 1.14 7.00
C CYS A 291 -24.04 1.53 6.57
N ASP A 292 -24.52 2.68 7.05
CA ASP A 292 -25.86 3.22 6.76
C ASP A 292 -25.85 4.38 5.76
N ALA A 293 -24.66 4.84 5.34
CA ALA A 293 -24.47 5.93 4.39
C ALA A 293 -23.27 5.72 3.46
N ILE A 294 -23.31 6.38 2.29
CA ILE A 294 -22.20 6.48 1.34
C ILE A 294 -21.79 7.96 1.24
N PRO A 295 -20.50 8.28 1.39
CA PRO A 295 -19.35 7.39 1.65
C PRO A 295 -19.35 6.79 3.06
N LEU A 296 -18.78 5.59 3.23
CA LEU A 296 -18.77 4.82 4.48
C LEU A 296 -18.18 5.58 5.68
N GLY A 297 -17.28 6.53 5.43
CA GLY A 297 -16.68 7.38 6.45
C GLY A 297 -17.65 8.34 7.14
N VAL A 298 -18.84 8.61 6.56
CA VAL A 298 -19.86 9.48 7.19
C VAL A 298 -20.40 8.85 8.49
N SER A 299 -20.47 7.53 8.53
CA SER A 299 -20.93 6.77 9.69
C SER A 299 -19.79 6.03 10.42
N GLU A 300 -18.59 6.59 10.39
CA GLU A 300 -17.42 6.07 11.09
C GLU A 300 -17.65 6.08 12.61
N LYS A 301 -17.21 4.99 13.27
CA LYS A 301 -17.20 4.86 14.72
C LYS A 301 -15.75 5.03 15.19
N GLU A 302 -15.40 6.18 15.71
CA GLU A 302 -14.02 6.58 16.03
C GLU A 302 -13.31 5.69 17.07
N THR A 303 -14.06 4.95 17.90
CA THR A 303 -13.50 4.24 19.05
C THR A 303 -12.84 2.91 18.73
N ASN A 304 -13.20 2.27 17.62
CA ASN A 304 -12.74 0.93 17.27
C ASN A 304 -12.13 0.93 15.87
N LYS A 305 -10.99 0.26 15.73
CA LYS A 305 -10.33 0.02 14.45
C LYS A 305 -9.67 -1.35 14.45
N LYS A 306 -9.47 -1.92 13.28
CA LYS A 306 -8.53 -3.03 13.05
C LYS A 306 -7.27 -2.44 12.42
N LEU A 307 -6.14 -3.13 12.56
CA LEU A 307 -4.87 -2.67 12.02
C LEU A 307 -4.34 -3.74 11.06
N LEU A 308 -3.92 -3.32 9.86
CA LEU A 308 -3.21 -4.17 8.91
C LEU A 308 -1.76 -3.71 8.84
N LEU A 309 -0.83 -4.66 8.80
CA LEU A 309 0.55 -4.37 8.45
C LEU A 309 0.68 -4.27 6.92
N PHE A 310 1.67 -3.57 6.44
CA PHE A 310 1.82 -3.23 5.01
C PHE A 310 2.19 -4.39 4.09
N ASP A 311 2.63 -5.55 4.63
CA ASP A 311 3.12 -6.68 3.85
C ASP A 311 3.00 -8.00 4.63
N SER A 312 2.51 -9.06 3.98
CA SER A 312 2.26 -10.36 4.62
C SER A 312 3.55 -11.11 4.95
N GLY A 313 4.56 -11.06 4.08
CA GLY A 313 5.85 -11.72 4.33
C GLY A 313 6.60 -11.09 5.51
N VAL A 314 6.57 -9.77 5.60
CA VAL A 314 7.11 -9.03 6.75
C VAL A 314 6.35 -9.38 8.03
N TYR A 315 5.01 -9.43 7.99
CA TYR A 315 4.17 -9.83 9.12
C TYR A 315 4.53 -11.22 9.63
N LEU A 316 4.56 -12.21 8.76
CA LEU A 316 4.86 -13.60 9.13
C LEU A 316 6.28 -13.74 9.71
N THR A 317 7.24 -13.01 9.16
CA THR A 317 8.62 -13.01 9.65
C THR A 317 8.72 -12.38 11.04
N GLU A 318 8.05 -11.26 11.31
CA GLU A 318 8.05 -10.59 12.62
C GLU A 318 7.34 -11.44 13.68
N CYS A 319 6.28 -12.18 13.31
CA CYS A 319 5.63 -13.14 14.19
C CYS A 319 6.45 -14.41 14.46
N GLY A 320 7.63 -14.55 13.84
CA GLY A 320 8.50 -15.72 14.04
C GLY A 320 7.94 -17.01 13.43
N LEU A 321 7.01 -16.90 12.46
CA LEU A 321 6.42 -18.06 11.82
C LEU A 321 7.40 -18.63 10.79
N ASP A 322 7.79 -19.90 11.00
CA ASP A 322 8.73 -20.60 10.14
C ASP A 322 8.11 -20.90 8.77
N ALA A 323 8.88 -20.61 7.71
CA ALA A 323 8.51 -20.91 6.34
C ALA A 323 8.19 -22.42 6.12
N GLY A 324 8.89 -23.31 6.79
CA GLY A 324 8.64 -24.75 6.74
C GLY A 324 7.28 -25.14 7.31
N GLY A 325 6.85 -24.47 8.39
CA GLY A 325 5.55 -24.67 9.01
C GLY A 325 4.39 -24.11 8.16
N ILE A 326 4.63 -23.04 7.40
CA ILE A 326 3.61 -22.43 6.54
C ILE A 326 3.40 -23.24 5.25
N LEU A 327 4.48 -23.73 4.63
CA LEU A 327 4.40 -24.48 3.36
C LEU A 327 4.12 -25.97 3.54
N GLY A 328 4.50 -26.55 4.67
CA GLY A 328 4.39 -28.00 4.94
C GLY A 328 3.13 -28.44 5.68
N ALA A 329 2.37 -27.52 6.29
CA ALA A 329 1.13 -27.86 6.97
C ALA A 329 -0.03 -27.89 5.97
N GLU A 330 -1.06 -28.68 6.26
CA GLU A 330 -2.41 -28.46 5.72
C GLU A 330 -2.89 -27.11 6.25
N ILE A 331 -2.52 -26.09 5.54
CA ILE A 331 -2.11 -24.71 5.88
C ILE A 331 -3.17 -23.87 6.60
N TYR A 332 -4.41 -24.28 6.66
CA TYR A 332 -5.51 -23.39 7.01
C TYR A 332 -6.17 -23.67 8.36
N ASP A 333 -5.67 -24.63 9.13
CA ASP A 333 -6.28 -25.04 10.40
C ASP A 333 -5.62 -24.46 11.68
N ASP A 334 -4.52 -23.69 11.59
CA ASP A 334 -3.80 -23.19 12.78
C ASP A 334 -4.04 -21.71 13.11
N MET A 335 -3.95 -21.37 14.39
CA MET A 335 -4.46 -20.18 15.07
C MET A 335 -4.09 -18.79 14.51
N ASN A 336 -3.09 -18.63 13.64
CA ASN A 336 -2.69 -17.31 13.11
C ASN A 336 -2.92 -17.14 11.59
N LYS A 337 -3.55 -18.11 10.95
CA LYS A 337 -3.67 -18.14 9.47
C LYS A 337 -4.89 -17.40 8.95
N GLY A 338 -5.94 -17.26 9.76
CA GLY A 338 -7.09 -16.42 9.44
C GLY A 338 -6.70 -14.96 9.27
N ASP A 339 -5.88 -14.47 10.19
CA ASP A 339 -5.48 -13.07 10.25
C ASP A 339 -4.61 -12.65 9.05
N VAL A 340 -3.70 -13.52 8.57
CA VAL A 340 -2.88 -13.18 7.39
C VAL A 340 -3.69 -13.14 6.10
N VAL A 341 -4.67 -14.01 5.94
CA VAL A 341 -5.57 -14.01 4.76
C VAL A 341 -6.51 -12.81 4.81
N GLU A 342 -7.05 -12.47 5.99
CA GLU A 342 -7.85 -11.27 6.19
C GLU A 342 -7.02 -10.02 5.90
N MET A 343 -5.81 -9.93 6.46
CA MET A 343 -4.91 -8.82 6.24
C MET A 343 -4.56 -8.66 4.75
N GLU A 344 -4.14 -9.71 4.07
CA GLU A 344 -3.78 -9.64 2.64
C GLU A 344 -5.00 -9.30 1.78
N THR A 345 -6.21 -9.77 2.14
CA THR A 345 -7.46 -9.33 1.49
C THR A 345 -7.62 -7.81 1.57
N GLY A 346 -7.40 -7.23 2.75
CA GLY A 346 -7.45 -5.78 2.93
C GLY A 346 -6.37 -5.04 2.13
N LEU A 347 -5.15 -5.58 2.09
CA LEU A 347 -4.04 -5.04 1.29
C LEU A 347 -4.35 -5.11 -0.22
N GLU A 348 -4.92 -6.20 -0.70
CA GLU A 348 -5.34 -6.32 -2.11
C GLU A 348 -6.46 -5.32 -2.46
N PHE A 349 -7.41 -5.03 -1.55
CA PHE A 349 -8.37 -3.94 -1.76
C PHE A 349 -7.69 -2.57 -1.85
N ILE A 350 -6.66 -2.31 -1.06
CA ILE A 350 -5.86 -1.08 -1.14
C ILE A 350 -5.15 -1.00 -2.49
N LYS A 351 -4.47 -2.08 -2.91
CA LYS A 351 -3.68 -2.15 -4.14
C LYS A 351 -4.55 -2.06 -5.40
N ALA A 352 -5.77 -2.63 -5.36
CA ALA A 352 -6.76 -2.55 -6.44
C ALA A 352 -7.53 -1.22 -6.48
N GLY A 353 -7.41 -0.40 -5.45
CA GLY A 353 -8.05 0.90 -5.34
C GLY A 353 -7.46 1.95 -6.28
N SER A 354 -8.03 3.16 -6.23
CA SER A 354 -7.50 4.29 -7.00
C SER A 354 -6.11 4.69 -6.49
N PRO A 355 -5.07 4.72 -7.35
CA PRO A 355 -3.74 5.16 -6.94
C PRO A 355 -3.66 6.68 -6.67
N TYR A 356 -4.72 7.42 -6.98
CA TYR A 356 -4.78 8.88 -6.83
C TYR A 356 -5.37 9.34 -5.49
N SER A 357 -5.79 8.43 -4.63
CA SER A 357 -6.40 8.73 -3.35
C SER A 357 -5.83 7.85 -2.25
N GLU A 358 -5.79 8.37 -1.02
CA GLU A 358 -5.46 7.54 0.12
C GLU A 358 -6.50 6.41 0.30
N PRO A 359 -6.06 5.20 0.65
CA PRO A 359 -6.96 4.08 0.88
C PRO A 359 -7.82 4.30 2.12
N GLY A 360 -9.10 4.00 2.01
CA GLY A 360 -10.02 3.94 3.13
C GLY A 360 -10.62 2.54 3.21
N LEU A 361 -10.31 1.82 4.27
CA LEU A 361 -10.91 0.52 4.56
C LEU A 361 -11.88 0.63 5.72
N PHE A 362 -13.01 -0.08 5.61
CA PHE A 362 -14.05 -0.10 6.62
C PHE A 362 -14.48 -1.53 6.93
N TYR A 363 -14.86 -1.75 8.20
CA TYR A 363 -15.49 -2.98 8.68
C TYR A 363 -16.76 -2.65 9.43
N TRP A 364 -17.61 -3.64 9.65
CA TRP A 364 -18.83 -3.47 10.41
C TRP A 364 -18.91 -4.47 11.56
N TYR A 365 -19.46 -4.02 12.66
CA TYR A 365 -19.81 -4.88 13.79
C TYR A 365 -21.11 -4.43 14.45
N ARG A 366 -21.85 -5.39 14.98
CA ARG A 366 -23.07 -5.15 15.75
C ARG A 366 -22.76 -5.10 17.23
N SER A 367 -23.01 -3.94 17.88
CA SER A 367 -22.82 -3.78 19.32
C SER A 367 -23.74 -4.74 20.08
N GLY A 368 -23.20 -5.53 21.02
CA GLY A 368 -23.96 -6.46 21.85
C GLY A 368 -24.36 -7.79 21.20
N ALA A 369 -23.88 -8.06 19.98
CA ALA A 369 -24.04 -9.35 19.30
C ALA A 369 -22.71 -9.78 18.67
N ASN A 370 -22.46 -11.10 18.57
CA ASN A 370 -21.27 -11.66 17.95
C ASN A 370 -21.37 -11.64 16.40
N ALA A 371 -21.68 -10.49 15.81
CA ALA A 371 -21.74 -10.34 14.36
C ALA A 371 -20.76 -9.26 13.91
N GLU A 372 -19.82 -9.65 13.07
CA GLU A 372 -18.79 -8.79 12.48
C GLU A 372 -18.62 -9.15 11.01
N ILE A 373 -18.40 -8.14 10.18
CA ILE A 373 -18.02 -8.25 8.77
C ILE A 373 -16.64 -7.68 8.61
N ASP A 374 -15.72 -8.43 8.02
CA ASP A 374 -14.30 -8.09 7.95
C ASP A 374 -14.07 -6.84 7.12
N TYR A 375 -14.78 -6.68 5.99
CA TYR A 375 -14.71 -5.48 5.16
C TYR A 375 -16.08 -5.08 4.64
N ALA A 376 -16.32 -3.77 4.56
CA ALA A 376 -17.44 -3.18 3.85
C ALA A 376 -16.91 -2.34 2.69
N ILE A 377 -17.35 -2.60 1.48
CA ILE A 377 -16.93 -1.90 0.26
C ILE A 377 -18.13 -1.26 -0.43
N VAL A 378 -17.86 -0.25 -1.28
CA VAL A 378 -18.90 0.36 -2.12
C VAL A 378 -18.72 -0.09 -3.56
N ARG A 379 -19.77 -0.69 -4.13
CA ARG A 379 -19.81 -1.07 -5.55
C ARG A 379 -21.14 -0.64 -6.14
N ASN A 380 -21.09 0.07 -7.27
CA ASN A 380 -22.26 0.58 -7.99
C ASN A 380 -23.24 1.37 -7.09
N GLY A 381 -22.71 2.17 -6.16
CA GLY A 381 -23.52 2.95 -5.23
C GLY A 381 -24.20 2.13 -4.12
N GLN A 382 -23.79 0.88 -3.91
CA GLN A 382 -24.31 0.00 -2.88
C GLN A 382 -23.19 -0.44 -1.93
N ILE A 383 -23.54 -0.65 -0.67
CA ILE A 383 -22.62 -1.16 0.36
C ILE A 383 -22.66 -2.68 0.30
N ILE A 384 -21.52 -3.30 0.06
CA ILE A 384 -21.38 -4.76 -0.06
C ILE A 384 -20.52 -5.26 1.10
N PRO A 385 -21.05 -6.16 1.94
CA PRO A 385 -20.29 -6.80 3.01
C PRO A 385 -19.37 -7.88 2.43
N VAL A 386 -18.18 -7.98 3.00
CA VAL A 386 -17.17 -8.98 2.65
C VAL A 386 -16.72 -9.71 3.91
N GLU A 387 -16.88 -11.01 3.92
CA GLU A 387 -16.46 -11.92 4.97
C GLU A 387 -15.31 -12.80 4.46
N VAL A 388 -14.22 -12.86 5.21
CA VAL A 388 -13.01 -13.65 4.86
C VAL A 388 -13.00 -14.94 5.69
N LYS A 389 -12.83 -16.08 5.04
CA LYS A 389 -12.72 -17.38 5.70
C LYS A 389 -11.49 -18.13 5.19
N SER A 390 -10.56 -18.39 6.07
CA SER A 390 -9.35 -19.17 5.77
C SER A 390 -9.62 -20.67 5.58
N SER A 391 -10.86 -21.12 5.75
CA SER A 391 -11.27 -22.52 5.57
C SER A 391 -12.54 -22.63 4.72
N GLY A 392 -12.74 -23.76 4.05
CA GLY A 392 -13.97 -24.06 3.29
C GLY A 392 -15.22 -24.22 4.17
N LYS A 393 -15.06 -24.28 5.50
CA LYS A 393 -16.15 -24.45 6.48
C LYS A 393 -16.25 -23.20 7.35
N GLY A 394 -17.42 -22.65 7.51
CA GLY A 394 -17.65 -21.50 8.40
C GLY A 394 -19.11 -21.02 8.33
N SER A 395 -19.62 -20.53 9.47
CA SER A 395 -20.93 -19.93 9.51
C SER A 395 -20.95 -18.62 8.72
N MET A 396 -21.98 -18.39 7.93
CA MET A 396 -22.26 -17.15 7.20
C MET A 396 -23.23 -16.24 7.96
N GLN A 397 -23.41 -16.50 9.25
CA GLN A 397 -24.40 -15.82 10.08
C GLN A 397 -24.21 -14.31 10.15
N SER A 398 -22.94 -13.84 10.25
CA SER A 398 -22.63 -12.41 10.25
C SER A 398 -23.02 -11.75 8.93
N LEU A 399 -22.71 -12.42 7.81
CA LEU A 399 -23.02 -11.94 6.47
C LEU A 399 -24.55 -11.83 6.26
N HIS A 400 -25.32 -12.86 6.62
CA HIS A 400 -26.78 -12.80 6.57
C HIS A 400 -27.34 -11.71 7.49
N CYS A 401 -26.80 -11.58 8.71
CA CYS A 401 -27.20 -10.52 9.64
C CYS A 401 -27.00 -9.11 9.06
N PHE A 402 -25.88 -8.90 8.34
CA PHE A 402 -25.61 -7.64 7.64
C PHE A 402 -26.59 -7.42 6.49
N LEU A 403 -26.77 -8.42 5.62
CA LEU A 403 -27.67 -8.36 4.46
C LEU A 403 -29.09 -7.98 4.85
N ASP A 404 -29.61 -8.59 5.92
CA ASP A 404 -30.95 -8.31 6.46
C ASP A 404 -31.06 -6.87 7.01
N ALA A 405 -30.01 -6.42 7.74
CA ALA A 405 -30.02 -5.12 8.39
C ALA A 405 -29.88 -3.95 7.39
N HIS A 406 -29.02 -4.10 6.35
CA HIS A 406 -28.64 -3.03 5.42
C HIS A 406 -29.27 -3.17 4.03
N LYS A 407 -30.06 -4.22 3.78
CA LYS A 407 -30.69 -4.50 2.48
C LYS A 407 -29.71 -4.50 1.32
N SER A 408 -28.47 -4.97 1.56
CA SER A 408 -27.46 -5.12 0.51
C SER A 408 -27.94 -6.18 -0.50
N PRO A 409 -27.68 -6.00 -1.80
CA PRO A 409 -28.21 -6.91 -2.83
C PRO A 409 -27.54 -8.29 -2.78
N TYR A 410 -26.29 -8.35 -2.35
CA TYR A 410 -25.53 -9.57 -2.15
C TYR A 410 -24.40 -9.33 -1.14
N GLY A 411 -23.85 -10.41 -0.63
CA GLY A 411 -22.62 -10.42 0.15
C GLY A 411 -21.50 -11.14 -0.58
N ILE A 412 -20.26 -10.89 -0.17
CA ILE A 412 -19.08 -11.56 -0.70
C ILE A 412 -18.47 -12.41 0.40
N ARG A 413 -18.20 -13.68 0.08
CA ARG A 413 -17.37 -14.56 0.86
C ARG A 413 -16.06 -14.77 0.12
N ILE A 414 -14.93 -14.45 0.77
CA ILE A 414 -13.60 -14.78 0.30
C ILE A 414 -13.12 -16.03 1.04
N SER A 415 -12.79 -17.09 0.30
CA SER A 415 -12.40 -18.37 0.90
C SER A 415 -11.45 -19.15 0.00
N LEU A 416 -11.10 -20.37 0.45
CA LEU A 416 -10.32 -21.32 -0.36
C LEU A 416 -11.14 -22.04 -1.43
N GLU A 417 -12.44 -21.84 -1.43
CA GLU A 417 -13.33 -22.41 -2.43
C GLU A 417 -13.13 -21.69 -3.77
N ASP A 418 -13.41 -22.41 -4.87
CA ASP A 418 -13.46 -21.81 -6.19
C ASP A 418 -14.65 -20.87 -6.34
N PHE A 419 -14.68 -20.09 -7.40
CA PHE A 419 -15.78 -19.18 -7.71
C PHE A 419 -17.12 -19.92 -7.70
N SER A 420 -18.05 -19.41 -6.90
CA SER A 420 -19.40 -19.98 -6.79
C SER A 420 -20.39 -18.92 -6.30
N GLU A 421 -21.68 -19.22 -6.39
CA GLU A 421 -22.74 -18.35 -5.91
C GLU A 421 -23.81 -19.19 -5.20
N TYR A 422 -24.18 -18.76 -4.00
CA TYR A 422 -25.21 -19.41 -3.17
C TYR A 422 -26.24 -18.35 -2.77
N GLU A 423 -27.44 -18.44 -3.32
CA GLU A 423 -28.49 -17.43 -3.08
C GLU A 423 -28.01 -16.01 -3.41
N ASN A 424 -27.82 -15.19 -2.39
CA ASN A 424 -27.33 -13.82 -2.50
C ASN A 424 -25.88 -13.66 -2.00
N ILE A 425 -25.08 -14.73 -1.98
CA ILE A 425 -23.68 -14.72 -1.57
C ILE A 425 -22.81 -15.18 -2.73
N ARG A 426 -21.84 -14.33 -3.10
CA ARG A 426 -20.84 -14.62 -4.10
C ARG A 426 -19.55 -15.05 -3.44
N VAL A 427 -19.03 -16.20 -3.83
CA VAL A 427 -17.79 -16.74 -3.32
C VAL A 427 -16.66 -16.40 -4.29
N PHE A 428 -15.61 -15.80 -3.74
CA PHE A 428 -14.36 -15.52 -4.45
C PHE A 428 -13.22 -16.28 -3.80
N PRO A 429 -12.35 -16.92 -4.58
CA PRO A 429 -11.10 -17.46 -4.06
C PRO A 429 -10.23 -16.37 -3.42
N VAL A 430 -9.47 -16.73 -2.38
CA VAL A 430 -8.57 -15.80 -1.66
C VAL A 430 -7.57 -15.07 -2.58
N TYR A 431 -7.20 -15.67 -3.69
CA TYR A 431 -6.28 -15.11 -4.67
C TYR A 431 -6.94 -14.15 -5.68
N ALA A 432 -8.26 -14.03 -5.66
CA ALA A 432 -9.03 -13.29 -6.67
C ALA A 432 -9.62 -11.96 -6.17
N VAL A 433 -9.11 -11.40 -5.07
CA VAL A 433 -9.61 -10.16 -4.47
C VAL A 433 -9.57 -8.99 -5.45
N SER A 434 -8.57 -8.91 -6.31
CA SER A 434 -8.46 -7.87 -7.36
C SER A 434 -9.60 -7.89 -8.38
N ARG A 435 -10.45 -8.94 -8.39
CA ARG A 435 -11.61 -9.09 -9.28
C ARG A 435 -12.91 -8.55 -8.66
N ILE A 436 -12.90 -8.24 -7.38
CA ILE A 436 -14.00 -7.66 -6.65
C ILE A 436 -14.03 -6.14 -6.90
#